data_9385e63172837126267ee8fb01f7bfd5
#
_entry.id   9385e63172837126267ee8fb01f7bfd5
#
_cell.length_a   1.000
_cell.length_b   1.000
_cell.length_c   1.000
_cell.angle_alpha   90.00
_cell.angle_beta   90.00
_cell.angle_gamma   90.00
#
_symmetry.space_group_name_H-M   'P 1'
#
loop_
_entity.id
_entity.type
_entity.pdbx_description
1 polymer ?
#
loop_
_entity_poly.entity_id
_entity_poly.type
_entity_poly.pdbx_seq_one_letter_code
_entity_poly.pdbx_strand_id
1 'polypeptide(L)'
;MRKFILILVLFVSTVGLSAQNRWSVYGGLNLSTDEDYAGHTAIRENVATTELCDAKYAPGGTFGVGYDINLKRNWSIQPALEYSNTNLYSKKTVIVKDILEGKLLKQTETKLKSHLHSFAVPVLVNFRVAVDNNVKLRFGAGPYVQGVFAGKVAAWDGEKYKVNNLYKGNRKYQFTAGVKAEIAVETGDHLSYSLGFQRPFCDSVVPKTVTINAGVRYTF
;
A
#
# COMPACT_ATOMS: atom_id res chain seq x y z
N MET A 1 11.34 15.73 -20.63
CA MET A 1 11.72 15.85 -19.22
C MET A 1 11.83 17.30 -18.73
N ARG A 2 12.60 18.19 -19.38
CA ARG A 2 12.74 19.62 -18.94
C ARG A 2 11.40 20.37 -18.82
N LYS A 3 10.46 20.19 -19.74
CA LYS A 3 9.13 20.87 -19.70
C LYS A 3 8.27 20.39 -18.52
N PHE A 4 8.38 19.13 -18.11
CA PHE A 4 7.65 18.58 -16.97
C PHE A 4 8.17 19.13 -15.62
N ILE A 5 9.49 19.29 -15.52
CA ILE A 5 10.14 19.88 -14.35
C ILE A 5 9.74 21.38 -14.23
N LEU A 6 9.66 22.09 -15.34
CA LEU A 6 9.27 23.51 -15.34
C LEU A 6 7.80 23.71 -14.95
N ILE A 7 6.90 22.83 -15.39
CA ILE A 7 5.49 22.83 -14.97
C ILE A 7 5.37 22.50 -13.50
N LEU A 8 6.13 21.52 -12.99
CA LEU A 8 6.15 21.16 -11.59
C LEU A 8 6.67 22.31 -10.70
N VAL A 9 7.74 22.99 -11.12
CA VAL A 9 8.30 24.15 -10.42
C VAL A 9 7.35 25.34 -10.44
N LEU A 10 6.69 25.63 -11.58
CA LEU A 10 5.65 26.65 -11.68
C LEU A 10 4.44 26.32 -10.80
N PHE A 11 4.01 25.05 -10.75
CA PHE A 11 2.91 24.63 -9.88
C PHE A 11 3.27 24.79 -8.40
N VAL A 12 4.49 24.41 -8.00
CA VAL A 12 4.97 24.57 -6.62
C VAL A 12 5.11 26.06 -6.24
N SER A 13 5.57 26.91 -7.15
CA SER A 13 5.74 28.35 -6.87
C SER A 13 4.42 29.11 -6.79
N THR A 14 3.40 28.73 -7.56
CA THR A 14 2.07 29.36 -7.49
C THR A 14 1.26 28.93 -6.28
N VAL A 15 1.48 27.72 -5.78
CA VAL A 15 0.79 27.16 -4.62
C VAL A 15 1.35 27.69 -3.30
N GLY A 16 2.61 28.14 -3.28
CA GLY A 16 3.29 28.65 -2.07
C GLY A 16 2.82 30.01 -1.54
N LEU A 17 1.91 30.70 -2.23
CA LEU A 17 1.54 32.09 -1.91
C LEU A 17 0.24 32.25 -1.09
N SER A 18 -0.44 31.17 -0.73
CA SER A 18 -1.65 31.25 0.11
C SER A 18 -1.30 31.01 1.58
N ALA A 19 -1.61 31.97 2.44
CA ALA A 19 -1.42 31.89 3.90
C ALA A 19 -2.23 30.76 4.60
N GLN A 20 -3.01 30.00 3.85
CA GLN A 20 -3.84 28.89 4.33
C GLN A 20 -3.26 27.51 4.02
N ASN A 21 -2.16 27.43 3.27
CA ASN A 21 -1.53 26.17 2.91
C ASN A 21 -0.56 25.72 4.00
N ARG A 22 -0.57 24.43 4.32
CA ARG A 22 0.17 23.89 5.46
C ARG A 22 0.97 22.66 5.09
N TRP A 23 2.18 22.60 5.59
CA TRP A 23 2.99 21.39 5.58
C TRP A 23 2.58 20.46 6.72
N SER A 24 2.71 19.17 6.50
CA SER A 24 2.50 18.16 7.54
C SER A 24 3.52 17.05 7.44
N VAL A 25 3.88 16.50 8.59
CA VAL A 25 4.62 15.24 8.69
C VAL A 25 3.74 14.22 9.38
N TYR A 26 3.83 12.98 8.98
CA TYR A 26 3.04 11.92 9.60
C TYR A 26 3.79 10.60 9.63
N GLY A 27 3.43 9.78 10.59
CA GLY A 27 3.96 8.44 10.73
C GLY A 27 2.93 7.52 11.35
N GLY A 28 3.07 6.23 11.10
CA GLY A 28 2.11 5.27 11.61
C GLY A 28 2.51 3.84 11.37
N LEU A 29 1.63 2.96 11.84
CA LEU A 29 1.70 1.53 11.58
C LEU A 29 0.84 1.20 10.38
N ASN A 30 1.25 0.20 9.61
CA ASN A 30 0.44 -0.39 8.57
C ASN A 30 0.27 -1.89 8.83
N LEU A 31 -0.87 -2.42 8.44
CA LEU A 31 -1.19 -3.84 8.39
C LEU A 31 -1.47 -4.17 6.93
N SER A 32 -0.62 -4.99 6.34
CA SER A 32 -0.71 -5.33 4.92
C SER A 32 -0.96 -6.83 4.74
N THR A 33 -1.78 -7.15 3.75
CA THR A 33 -2.03 -8.52 3.31
C THR A 33 -1.95 -8.63 1.80
N ASP A 34 -1.68 -9.82 1.30
CA ASP A 34 -1.71 -10.13 -0.12
C ASP A 34 -3.16 -10.34 -0.56
N GLU A 35 -3.57 -9.76 -1.71
CA GLU A 35 -4.93 -9.87 -2.23
C GLU A 35 -5.14 -11.12 -3.10
N ASP A 36 -4.08 -11.83 -3.50
CA ASP A 36 -4.16 -13.03 -4.33
C ASP A 36 -4.71 -14.25 -3.54
N TYR A 37 -5.96 -14.11 -3.05
CA TYR A 37 -6.69 -15.14 -2.32
C TYR A 37 -7.36 -16.22 -3.21
N ALA A 38 -7.27 -16.10 -4.52
CA ALA A 38 -7.97 -16.99 -5.42
C ALA A 38 -7.31 -18.37 -5.44
N GLY A 39 -7.96 -19.34 -4.84
CA GLY A 39 -7.68 -20.75 -5.12
C GLY A 39 -7.94 -21.02 -6.60
N HIS A 40 -6.91 -21.36 -7.35
CA HIS A 40 -7.05 -21.78 -8.73
C HIS A 40 -7.03 -23.30 -8.79
N THR A 41 -8.03 -23.88 -9.46
CA THR A 41 -8.03 -25.31 -9.79
C THR A 41 -7.81 -25.45 -11.29
N ALA A 42 -6.70 -26.07 -11.67
CA ALA A 42 -6.41 -26.46 -13.04
C ALA A 42 -6.59 -27.97 -13.19
N ILE A 43 -7.30 -28.36 -14.22
CA ILE A 43 -7.49 -29.77 -14.56
C ILE A 43 -6.73 -30.05 -15.86
N ARG A 44 -5.85 -31.03 -15.83
CA ARG A 44 -5.08 -31.49 -16.98
C ARG A 44 -4.97 -33.02 -16.94
N GLU A 45 -5.42 -33.70 -17.98
CA GLU A 45 -5.31 -35.17 -18.13
C GLU A 45 -5.77 -35.90 -16.90
N ASN A 46 -6.81 -35.92 -16.35
CA ASN A 46 -7.26 -36.60 -15.13
C ASN A 46 -6.60 -36.20 -13.82
N VAL A 47 -5.79 -35.14 -13.83
CA VAL A 47 -5.14 -34.59 -12.62
C VAL A 47 -5.71 -33.22 -12.31
N ALA A 48 -6.25 -33.03 -11.13
CA ALA A 48 -6.67 -31.75 -10.59
C ALA A 48 -5.55 -31.16 -9.72
N THR A 49 -5.08 -29.98 -10.09
CA THR A 49 -4.14 -29.22 -9.26
C THR A 49 -4.88 -28.03 -8.66
N THR A 50 -5.05 -28.03 -7.35
CA THR A 50 -5.67 -26.94 -6.60
C THR A 50 -4.60 -26.18 -5.84
N GLU A 51 -4.49 -24.88 -6.11
CA GLU A 51 -3.63 -23.96 -5.39
C GLU A 51 -4.48 -23.15 -4.41
N LEU A 52 -4.15 -23.23 -3.13
CA LEU A 52 -4.77 -22.45 -2.07
C LEU A 52 -3.74 -21.47 -1.53
N CYS A 53 -4.08 -20.18 -1.50
CA CYS A 53 -3.26 -19.16 -0.88
C CYS A 53 -3.95 -18.66 0.39
N ASP A 54 -3.26 -18.74 1.53
CA ASP A 54 -3.68 -18.19 2.82
C ASP A 54 -2.72 -17.06 3.17
N ALA A 55 -3.19 -15.83 3.11
CA ALA A 55 -2.40 -14.65 3.42
C ALA A 55 -2.84 -14.07 4.77
N LYS A 56 -1.86 -13.58 5.54
CA LYS A 56 -2.08 -12.99 6.87
C LYS A 56 -1.68 -11.54 6.88
N TYR A 57 -2.40 -10.75 7.66
CA TYR A 57 -2.00 -9.38 7.94
C TYR A 57 -0.67 -9.35 8.66
N ALA A 58 0.25 -8.56 8.15
CA ALA A 58 1.57 -8.37 8.73
C ALA A 58 1.84 -6.90 9.04
N PRO A 59 2.40 -6.59 10.22
CA PRO A 59 2.68 -5.22 10.61
C PRO A 59 3.87 -4.65 9.86
N GLY A 60 3.78 -3.38 9.52
CA GLY A 60 4.83 -2.57 8.95
C GLY A 60 4.75 -1.13 9.46
N GLY A 61 5.48 -0.23 8.82
CA GLY A 61 5.51 1.18 9.18
C GLY A 61 5.38 2.09 7.96
N THR A 62 4.80 3.26 8.18
CA THR A 62 4.68 4.32 7.17
C THR A 62 5.16 5.63 7.76
N PHE A 63 5.88 6.40 6.96
CA PHE A 63 6.29 7.77 7.27
C PHE A 63 6.10 8.64 6.02
N GLY A 64 5.63 9.89 6.18
CA GLY A 64 5.39 10.75 5.04
C GLY A 64 5.39 12.23 5.35
N VAL A 65 5.49 13.01 4.27
CA VAL A 65 5.38 14.47 4.27
C VAL A 65 4.26 14.83 3.32
N GLY A 66 3.35 15.68 3.73
CA GLY A 66 2.23 16.15 2.93
C GLY A 66 2.13 17.66 2.90
N TYR A 67 1.44 18.16 1.89
CA TYR A 67 1.17 19.58 1.72
C TYR A 67 -0.31 19.78 1.48
N ASP A 68 -0.99 20.47 2.40
CA ASP A 68 -2.42 20.75 2.33
C ASP A 68 -2.66 22.05 1.56
N ILE A 69 -3.36 21.96 0.44
CA ILE A 69 -3.79 23.08 -0.39
C ILE A 69 -5.27 23.30 -0.13
N ASN A 70 -5.60 24.32 0.64
CA ASN A 70 -6.99 24.65 0.92
C ASN A 70 -7.64 25.28 -0.32
N LEU A 71 -8.73 24.69 -0.78
CA LEU A 71 -9.47 25.16 -1.96
C LEU A 71 -10.55 26.16 -1.57
N LYS A 72 -11.55 25.70 -0.87
CA LYS A 72 -12.69 26.55 -0.45
C LYS A 72 -13.44 25.88 0.72
N ARG A 73 -13.77 26.67 1.75
CA ARG A 73 -14.46 26.20 2.94
C ARG A 73 -13.83 24.94 3.55
N ASN A 74 -14.45 23.79 3.33
CA ASN A 74 -14.12 22.52 3.97
C ASN A 74 -13.30 21.58 3.08
N TRP A 75 -12.94 22.00 1.87
CA TRP A 75 -12.24 21.18 0.89
C TRP A 75 -10.76 21.53 0.79
N SER A 76 -9.93 20.50 0.70
CA SER A 76 -8.51 20.65 0.36
C SER A 76 -8.01 19.53 -0.53
N ILE A 77 -6.89 19.77 -1.22
CA ILE A 77 -6.12 18.73 -1.92
C ILE A 77 -4.81 18.55 -1.18
N GLN A 78 -4.42 17.29 -0.96
CA GLN A 78 -3.22 16.95 -0.24
C GLN A 78 -2.34 15.99 -1.04
N PRO A 79 -1.41 16.50 -1.87
CA PRO A 79 -0.30 15.71 -2.33
C PRO A 79 0.62 15.35 -1.16
N ALA A 80 1.18 14.14 -1.20
CA ALA A 80 2.14 13.72 -0.20
C ALA A 80 3.22 12.81 -0.82
N LEU A 81 4.33 12.65 -0.10
CA LEU A 81 5.34 11.66 -0.35
C LEU A 81 5.40 10.74 0.88
N GLU A 82 5.19 9.44 0.66
CA GLU A 82 5.18 8.42 1.69
C GLU A 82 6.28 7.39 1.45
N TYR A 83 6.99 7.05 2.50
CA TYR A 83 7.80 5.85 2.59
C TYR A 83 7.04 4.79 3.37
N SER A 84 7.03 3.57 2.87
CA SER A 84 6.44 2.42 3.57
C SER A 84 7.41 1.26 3.64
N ASN A 85 7.42 0.63 4.80
CA ASN A 85 7.98 -0.69 5.02
C ASN A 85 6.80 -1.65 5.19
N THR A 86 6.66 -2.58 4.25
CA THR A 86 5.53 -3.51 4.18
C THR A 86 6.02 -4.93 4.36
N ASN A 87 5.44 -5.64 5.31
CA ASN A 87 5.66 -7.07 5.51
C ASN A 87 4.45 -7.84 4.99
N LEU A 88 4.70 -8.98 4.36
CA LEU A 88 3.67 -9.89 3.87
C LEU A 88 4.00 -11.31 4.31
N TYR A 89 2.98 -12.03 4.79
CA TYR A 89 3.06 -13.45 5.10
C TYR A 89 1.99 -14.18 4.32
N SER A 90 2.40 -15.12 3.46
CA SER A 90 1.47 -15.99 2.74
C SER A 90 1.90 -17.44 2.84
N LYS A 91 0.90 -18.33 2.84
CA LYS A 91 1.07 -19.78 2.79
C LYS A 91 0.38 -20.28 1.54
N LYS A 92 1.18 -20.83 0.62
CA LYS A 92 0.68 -21.46 -0.61
C LYS A 92 0.62 -22.97 -0.38
N THR A 93 -0.56 -23.57 -0.53
CA THR A 93 -0.75 -25.01 -0.50
C THR A 93 -1.14 -25.48 -1.89
N VAL A 94 -0.33 -26.35 -2.47
CA VAL A 94 -0.61 -27.00 -3.76
C VAL A 94 -1.04 -28.44 -3.50
N ILE A 95 -2.26 -28.76 -3.91
CA ILE A 95 -2.87 -30.08 -3.77
C ILE A 95 -3.04 -30.68 -5.16
N VAL A 96 -2.43 -31.82 -5.40
CA VAL A 96 -2.54 -32.57 -6.64
C VAL A 96 -3.32 -33.85 -6.38
N LYS A 97 -4.47 -34.04 -7.06
CA LYS A 97 -5.35 -35.20 -6.93
C LYS A 97 -5.55 -35.88 -8.28
N ASP A 98 -5.60 -37.22 -8.28
CA ASP A 98 -6.14 -37.97 -9.39
C ASP A 98 -7.67 -37.88 -9.35
N ILE A 99 -8.28 -37.48 -10.47
CA ILE A 99 -9.73 -37.29 -10.57
C ILE A 99 -10.46 -38.66 -10.67
N LEU A 100 -9.86 -39.61 -11.35
CA LEU A 100 -10.49 -40.92 -11.59
C LEU A 100 -10.52 -41.76 -10.31
N GLU A 101 -9.41 -41.79 -9.59
CA GLU A 101 -9.29 -42.60 -8.37
C GLU A 101 -9.63 -41.76 -7.10
N GLY A 102 -9.80 -40.44 -7.19
CA GLY A 102 -10.01 -39.57 -6.06
C GLY A 102 -8.81 -39.49 -5.10
N LYS A 103 -7.67 -40.03 -5.50
CA LYS A 103 -6.48 -40.20 -4.67
C LYS A 103 -5.64 -38.93 -4.61
N LEU A 104 -5.19 -38.58 -3.41
CA LEU A 104 -4.20 -37.50 -3.21
C LEU A 104 -2.83 -37.96 -3.71
N LEU A 105 -2.32 -37.33 -4.77
CA LEU A 105 -1.00 -37.64 -5.33
C LEU A 105 0.10 -36.86 -4.63
N LYS A 106 -0.13 -35.60 -4.36
CA LYS A 106 0.88 -34.72 -3.76
C LYS A 106 0.22 -33.55 -3.04
N GLN A 107 0.76 -33.20 -1.87
CA GLN A 107 0.47 -31.93 -1.19
C GLN A 107 1.78 -31.27 -0.85
N THR A 108 1.93 -30.00 -1.23
CA THR A 108 3.12 -29.21 -0.97
C THR A 108 2.70 -27.89 -0.32
N GLU A 109 3.31 -27.56 0.80
CA GLU A 109 3.11 -26.29 1.48
C GLU A 109 4.36 -25.43 1.35
N THR A 110 4.19 -24.20 0.87
CA THR A 110 5.25 -23.19 0.78
C THR A 110 4.86 -21.98 1.59
N LYS A 111 5.67 -21.61 2.58
CA LYS A 111 5.50 -20.38 3.35
C LYS A 111 6.36 -19.29 2.74
N LEU A 112 5.75 -18.15 2.43
CA LEU A 112 6.41 -16.97 1.87
C LEU A 112 6.41 -15.86 2.89
N LYS A 113 7.57 -15.21 3.06
CA LYS A 113 7.73 -13.99 3.83
C LYS A 113 8.33 -12.94 2.92
N SER A 114 7.64 -11.83 2.73
CA SER A 114 8.15 -10.71 1.93
C SER A 114 8.33 -9.49 2.80
N HIS A 115 9.41 -8.78 2.56
CA HIS A 115 9.72 -7.51 3.21
C HIS A 115 10.04 -6.50 2.12
N LEU A 116 9.20 -5.47 2.00
CA LEU A 116 9.22 -4.54 0.89
C LEU A 116 9.40 -3.11 1.39
N HIS A 117 10.23 -2.35 0.68
CA HIS A 117 10.40 -0.92 0.89
C HIS A 117 9.90 -0.17 -0.33
N SER A 118 9.03 0.80 -0.14
CA SER A 118 8.40 1.54 -1.22
C SER A 118 8.28 3.03 -0.92
N PHE A 119 8.25 3.81 -2.00
CA PHE A 119 7.78 5.20 -1.98
C PHE A 119 6.45 5.29 -2.71
N ALA A 120 5.52 6.06 -2.15
CA ALA A 120 4.23 6.35 -2.75
C ALA A 120 4.01 7.87 -2.82
N VAL A 121 3.27 8.28 -3.85
CA VAL A 121 2.79 9.65 -4.01
C VAL A 121 1.27 9.62 -4.06
N PRO A 122 0.58 9.68 -2.91
CA PRO A 122 -0.86 9.88 -2.87
C PRO A 122 -1.23 11.34 -3.12
N VAL A 123 -2.38 11.55 -3.75
CA VAL A 123 -3.02 12.86 -3.89
C VAL A 123 -4.45 12.74 -3.39
N LEU A 124 -4.70 13.18 -2.16
CA LEU A 124 -5.99 13.05 -1.51
C LEU A 124 -6.82 14.33 -1.70
N VAL A 125 -8.09 14.18 -2.03
CA VAL A 125 -9.10 15.21 -1.88
C VAL A 125 -9.72 15.02 -0.51
N ASN A 126 -9.61 16.04 0.34
CA ASN A 126 -10.09 16.01 1.70
C ASN A 126 -11.33 16.88 1.88
N PHE A 127 -12.26 16.40 2.68
CA PHE A 127 -13.42 17.13 3.16
C PHE A 127 -13.40 17.16 4.70
N ARG A 128 -13.55 18.36 5.29
CA ARG A 128 -13.52 18.56 6.74
C ARG A 128 -14.89 18.94 7.26
N VAL A 129 -15.30 18.34 8.38
CA VAL A 129 -16.52 18.67 9.12
C VAL A 129 -16.12 19.09 10.53
N ALA A 130 -16.47 20.29 10.92
CA ALA A 130 -16.30 20.74 12.30
C ALA A 130 -17.32 20.02 13.19
N VAL A 131 -16.80 19.34 14.23
CA VAL A 131 -17.63 18.68 15.25
C VAL A 131 -17.76 19.60 16.46
N ASP A 132 -16.67 20.27 16.80
CA ASP A 132 -16.59 21.24 17.89
C ASP A 132 -15.54 22.31 17.52
N ASN A 133 -15.36 23.33 18.36
CA ASN A 133 -14.42 24.42 18.14
C ASN A 133 -12.97 23.94 17.93
N ASN A 134 -12.59 22.84 18.59
CA ASN A 134 -11.25 22.28 18.54
C ASN A 134 -11.15 20.92 17.85
N VAL A 135 -12.26 20.35 17.36
CA VAL A 135 -12.29 19.01 16.78
C VAL A 135 -12.92 19.05 15.40
N LYS A 136 -12.21 18.53 14.42
CA LYS A 136 -12.71 18.36 13.04
C LYS A 136 -12.54 16.89 12.61
N LEU A 137 -13.53 16.39 11.90
CA LEU A 137 -13.42 15.13 11.16
C LEU A 137 -12.97 15.44 9.74
N ARG A 138 -11.96 14.73 9.26
CA ARG A 138 -11.48 14.81 7.89
C ARG A 138 -11.68 13.48 7.19
N PHE A 139 -12.26 13.54 6.01
CA PHE A 139 -12.44 12.42 5.09
C PHE A 139 -11.62 12.69 3.86
N GLY A 140 -10.68 11.83 3.54
CA GLY A 140 -9.80 11.96 2.39
C GLY A 140 -9.91 10.75 1.47
N ALA A 141 -9.90 10.96 0.17
CA ALA A 141 -9.79 9.90 -0.81
C ALA A 141 -9.07 10.39 -2.06
N GLY A 142 -8.37 9.50 -2.72
CA GLY A 142 -7.69 9.84 -3.97
C GLY A 142 -6.78 8.75 -4.52
N PRO A 143 -6.22 8.98 -5.69
CA PRO A 143 -5.26 8.08 -6.31
C PRO A 143 -3.90 8.13 -5.62
N TYR A 144 -3.14 7.06 -5.78
CA TYR A 144 -1.72 7.03 -5.47
C TYR A 144 -0.95 6.27 -6.55
N VAL A 145 0.33 6.59 -6.66
CA VAL A 145 1.31 5.80 -7.40
C VAL A 145 2.39 5.38 -6.41
N GLN A 146 2.78 4.12 -6.46
CA GLN A 146 3.77 3.54 -5.55
C GLN A 146 4.86 2.83 -6.35
N GLY A 147 6.11 3.03 -5.97
CA GLY A 147 7.26 2.31 -6.49
C GLY A 147 7.95 1.52 -5.38
N VAL A 148 8.13 0.22 -5.57
CA VAL A 148 8.93 -0.63 -4.69
C VAL A 148 10.37 -0.58 -5.18
N PHE A 149 11.30 -0.14 -4.32
CA PHE A 149 12.70 0.05 -4.68
C PHE A 149 13.65 -0.96 -4.02
N ALA A 150 13.21 -1.62 -2.95
CA ALA A 150 13.97 -2.69 -2.29
C ALA A 150 13.04 -3.73 -1.70
N GLY A 151 13.50 -4.98 -1.64
CA GLY A 151 12.73 -6.03 -1.00
C GLY A 151 13.44 -7.37 -0.98
N LYS A 152 13.00 -8.21 -0.05
CA LYS A 152 13.45 -9.60 0.09
C LYS A 152 12.22 -10.48 0.16
N VAL A 153 12.29 -11.62 -0.54
CA VAL A 153 11.29 -12.69 -0.41
C VAL A 153 12.01 -13.93 0.11
N ALA A 154 11.52 -14.47 1.20
CA ALA A 154 12.02 -15.71 1.78
C ALA A 154 10.94 -16.79 1.59
N ALA A 155 11.29 -17.86 0.88
CA ALA A 155 10.44 -19.03 0.69
C ALA A 155 10.93 -20.17 1.56
N TRP A 156 10.00 -20.83 2.27
CA TRP A 156 10.26 -22.02 3.07
C TRP A 156 10.05 -23.26 2.20
N ASP A 157 11.07 -24.11 2.08
CA ASP A 157 11.05 -25.33 1.26
C ASP A 157 10.87 -26.63 2.06
N GLY A 158 10.55 -26.52 3.35
CA GLY A 158 10.40 -27.66 4.27
C GLY A 158 11.55 -27.77 5.27
N GLU A 159 12.74 -27.29 4.94
CA GLU A 159 13.92 -27.35 5.81
C GLU A 159 14.45 -25.97 6.21
N LYS A 160 14.54 -25.05 5.25
CA LYS A 160 15.09 -23.71 5.46
C LYS A 160 14.45 -22.66 4.58
N TYR A 161 14.58 -21.39 4.98
CA TYR A 161 14.18 -20.27 4.13
C TYR A 161 15.21 -19.98 3.06
N LYS A 162 14.81 -20.06 1.79
CA LYS A 162 15.59 -19.54 0.66
C LYS A 162 15.27 -18.07 0.46
N VAL A 163 16.25 -17.19 0.63
CA VAL A 163 16.06 -15.74 0.53
C VAL A 163 16.48 -15.28 -0.87
N ASN A 164 15.52 -14.71 -1.60
CA ASN A 164 15.75 -14.06 -2.88
C ASN A 164 15.62 -12.55 -2.74
N ASN A 165 16.65 -11.81 -3.14
CA ASN A 165 16.54 -10.37 -3.29
C ASN A 165 15.75 -10.08 -4.58
N LEU A 166 14.61 -9.43 -4.48
CA LEU A 166 13.73 -9.08 -5.60
C LEU A 166 14.43 -8.24 -6.69
N TYR A 167 15.56 -7.63 -6.37
CA TYR A 167 16.26 -6.64 -7.20
C TYR A 167 17.69 -7.05 -7.62
N LYS A 168 18.11 -8.28 -7.37
CA LYS A 168 19.36 -8.79 -7.94
C LYS A 168 19.15 -9.21 -9.39
N GLY A 169 19.54 -8.34 -10.30
CA GLY A 169 19.54 -8.54 -11.76
C GLY A 169 18.44 -7.76 -12.45
N ASN A 170 18.80 -6.90 -13.36
CA ASN A 170 18.08 -6.17 -14.45
C ASN A 170 16.53 -5.99 -14.37
N ARG A 171 15.92 -6.09 -13.22
CA ARG A 171 14.48 -5.84 -13.06
C ARG A 171 14.27 -4.37 -12.76
N LYS A 172 13.63 -3.68 -13.71
CA LYS A 172 13.17 -2.30 -13.57
C LYS A 172 12.26 -2.17 -12.35
N TYR A 173 12.28 -0.98 -11.71
CA TYR A 173 11.40 -0.61 -10.62
C TYR A 173 9.96 -1.03 -10.90
N GLN A 174 9.32 -1.62 -9.89
CA GLN A 174 7.95 -2.06 -10.02
C GLN A 174 7.05 -0.94 -9.49
N PHE A 175 6.25 -0.38 -10.41
CA PHE A 175 5.28 0.64 -10.08
C PHE A 175 3.89 0.04 -10.04
N THR A 176 3.10 0.50 -9.10
CA THR A 176 1.67 0.21 -9.02
C THR A 176 0.90 1.50 -8.79
N ALA A 177 -0.35 1.53 -9.23
CA ALA A 177 -1.28 2.62 -8.97
C ALA A 177 -2.53 2.07 -8.31
N GLY A 178 -3.19 2.90 -7.49
CA GLY A 178 -4.37 2.48 -6.75
C GLY A 178 -5.14 3.65 -6.15
N VAL A 179 -6.03 3.32 -5.21
CA VAL A 179 -6.75 4.29 -4.40
C VAL A 179 -6.31 4.20 -2.95
N LYS A 180 -6.32 5.36 -2.30
CA LYS A 180 -6.19 5.54 -0.86
C LYS A 180 -7.40 6.29 -0.34
N ALA A 181 -7.95 5.83 0.78
CA ALA A 181 -8.96 6.52 1.55
C ALA A 181 -8.48 6.69 3.00
N GLU A 182 -8.85 7.79 3.63
CA GLU A 182 -8.41 8.13 4.99
C GLU A 182 -9.54 8.83 5.74
N ILE A 183 -9.75 8.45 7.00
CA ILE A 183 -10.58 9.16 7.96
C ILE A 183 -9.64 9.64 9.07
N ALA A 184 -9.74 10.92 9.46
CA ALA A 184 -8.92 11.47 10.52
C ALA A 184 -9.74 12.35 11.47
N VAL A 185 -9.31 12.36 12.72
CA VAL A 185 -9.75 13.29 13.75
C VAL A 185 -8.65 14.32 13.92
N GLU A 186 -8.92 15.56 13.58
CA GLU A 186 -8.02 16.71 13.77
C GLU A 186 -8.36 17.36 15.12
N THR A 187 -7.36 17.46 16.01
CA THR A 187 -7.49 18.06 17.35
C THR A 187 -6.63 19.32 17.44
N GLY A 188 -7.28 20.46 17.65
CA GLY A 188 -6.62 21.75 17.56
C GLY A 188 -6.14 22.03 16.13
N ASP A 189 -5.06 22.85 16.01
CA ASP A 189 -4.56 23.30 14.72
C ASP A 189 -3.45 22.42 14.13
N HIS A 190 -2.87 21.55 14.92
CA HIS A 190 -1.62 20.88 14.56
C HIS A 190 -1.68 19.36 14.54
N LEU A 191 -2.52 18.73 15.34
CA LEU A 191 -2.47 17.28 15.55
C LEU A 191 -3.67 16.58 14.91
N SER A 192 -3.42 15.46 14.24
CA SER A 192 -4.50 14.59 13.76
C SER A 192 -4.14 13.12 13.88
N TYR A 193 -5.17 12.29 14.15
CA TYR A 193 -5.10 10.84 14.20
C TYR A 193 -5.90 10.28 13.05
N SER A 194 -5.31 9.35 12.30
CA SER A 194 -5.93 8.83 11.07
C SER A 194 -5.99 7.32 11.02
N LEU A 195 -7.05 6.83 10.35
CA LEU A 195 -7.17 5.48 9.85
C LEU A 195 -7.29 5.56 8.34
N GLY A 196 -6.49 4.79 7.63
CA GLY A 196 -6.46 4.78 6.17
C GLY A 196 -6.57 3.37 5.61
N PHE A 197 -7.02 3.31 4.38
CA PHE A 197 -7.10 2.11 3.56
C PHE A 197 -6.46 2.39 2.21
N GLN A 198 -5.67 1.44 1.71
CA GLN A 198 -4.99 1.55 0.43
C GLN A 198 -5.12 0.24 -0.34
N ARG A 199 -5.51 0.35 -1.63
CA ARG A 199 -5.69 -0.79 -2.52
C ARG A 199 -5.14 -0.47 -3.92
N PRO A 200 -4.27 -1.31 -4.50
CA PRO A 200 -3.80 -1.17 -5.87
C PRO A 200 -4.87 -1.63 -6.87
N PHE A 201 -4.88 -1.02 -8.06
CA PHE A 201 -5.74 -1.45 -9.18
C PHE A 201 -4.99 -2.23 -10.25
N CYS A 202 -3.69 -1.93 -10.41
CA CYS A 202 -2.91 -2.51 -11.49
C CYS A 202 -2.29 -3.83 -11.07
N ASP A 203 -2.36 -4.82 -11.97
CA ASP A 203 -1.55 -6.02 -11.88
C ASP A 203 -0.10 -5.62 -12.11
N SER A 204 0.68 -5.65 -11.05
CA SER A 204 2.13 -5.47 -11.11
C SER A 204 2.80 -6.77 -10.72
N VAL A 205 4.08 -6.89 -11.02
CA VAL A 205 4.89 -8.05 -10.54
C VAL A 205 5.02 -8.05 -9.00
N VAL A 206 4.62 -6.96 -8.35
CA VAL A 206 4.50 -6.86 -6.88
C VAL A 206 3.17 -7.46 -6.45
N PRO A 207 3.13 -8.26 -5.38
CA PRO A 207 1.88 -8.76 -4.82
C PRO A 207 0.88 -7.61 -4.61
N LYS A 208 -0.37 -7.81 -5.00
CA LYS A 208 -1.44 -6.85 -4.73
C LYS A 208 -1.65 -6.77 -3.24
N THR A 209 -1.17 -5.70 -2.63
CA THR A 209 -1.25 -5.52 -1.19
C THR A 209 -2.38 -4.60 -0.81
N VAL A 210 -3.34 -5.13 -0.08
CA VAL A 210 -4.30 -4.31 0.65
C VAL A 210 -3.66 -3.88 1.97
N THR A 211 -3.69 -2.59 2.26
CA THR A 211 -3.04 -2.03 3.45
C THR A 211 -4.02 -1.19 4.25
N ILE A 212 -4.06 -1.45 5.55
CA ILE A 212 -4.75 -0.61 6.53
C ILE A 212 -3.68 0.16 7.30
N ASN A 213 -3.82 1.47 7.42
CA ASN A 213 -2.88 2.36 8.09
C ASN A 213 -3.54 3.01 9.30
N ALA A 214 -2.81 3.09 10.41
CA ALA A 214 -3.16 3.91 11.54
C ALA A 214 -1.99 4.86 11.84
N GLY A 215 -2.25 6.15 11.95
CA GLY A 215 -1.15 7.12 12.05
C GLY A 215 -1.49 8.39 12.79
N VAL A 216 -0.44 9.14 13.08
CA VAL A 216 -0.49 10.47 13.68
C VAL A 216 0.17 11.44 12.71
N ARG A 217 -0.43 12.60 12.56
CA ARG A 217 0.05 13.69 11.70
C ARG A 217 0.19 14.95 12.52
N TYR A 218 1.29 15.65 12.30
CA TYR A 218 1.53 17.00 12.78
C TYR A 218 1.55 17.98 11.61
N THR A 219 0.79 19.05 11.72
CA THR A 219 0.66 20.11 10.70
C THR A 219 1.28 21.41 11.23
N PHE A 220 2.11 22.04 10.41
CA PHE A 220 2.82 23.29 10.74
C PHE A 220 2.01 24.52 10.38
#